data_68b590810e173c6c21b5db12d15c0836
#
_entry.id   68b590810e173c6c21b5db12d15c0836
#
_cell.length_a   1.000
_cell.length_b   1.000
_cell.length_c   1.000
_cell.angle_alpha   90.00
_cell.angle_beta   90.00
_cell.angle_gamma   90.00
#
_symmetry.space_group_name_H-M   'P 1'
#
loop_
_entity.id
_entity.type
_entity.pdbx_description
1 polymer ?
#
loop_
_entity_poly.entity_id
_entity_poly.type
_entity_poly.pdbx_seq_one_letter_code
_entity_poly.pdbx_strand_id
1 'polypeptide(L)'
;MKILITGGAGYVGSRLVPNLLELGHSITVLDLMIYGEEVLENHSKLKKIKGDIRNQDLLKKVLPGHDAVLHLACISNDPSFELNPALGKSINYDAFEPLVKISRENNVNRFIYASSSSVYGIKKEKNVTEDMKLEPLTDYSRFKGDCERILNSYKSDDFITTTIRPSTVCGYAKRQRLDLVVNILTNHAFHNREIKVFGGDQLRPNVHINDMVESYLAVLKTSPKKINGEIFNVGFKNQSVNELAVDVKEVIGADVKIINTKSDDNRSYHVSSEKIKEIIGFETKF
;
A
#
# COMPACT_ATOMS: atom_id res chain seq x y z
N MET A 1 -12.77 11.29 13.68
CA MET A 1 -11.87 12.09 12.82
C MET A 1 -12.51 12.31 11.46
N LYS A 2 -12.17 13.41 10.81
CA LYS A 2 -12.44 13.65 9.39
C LYS A 2 -11.18 13.29 8.61
N ILE A 3 -11.26 12.29 7.74
CA ILE A 3 -10.09 11.72 7.07
C ILE A 3 -10.24 11.86 5.56
N LEU A 4 -9.24 12.44 4.89
CA LEU A 4 -9.12 12.42 3.44
C LEU A 4 -8.29 11.19 3.03
N ILE A 5 -8.83 10.39 2.12
CA ILE A 5 -8.12 9.24 1.54
C ILE A 5 -7.98 9.48 0.05
N THR A 6 -6.76 9.68 -0.41
CA THR A 6 -6.48 9.71 -1.85
C THR A 6 -6.25 8.29 -2.35
N GLY A 7 -6.85 7.93 -3.47
CA GLY A 7 -6.81 6.55 -3.97
C GLY A 7 -7.72 5.58 -3.18
N GLY A 8 -8.75 6.12 -2.51
CA GLY A 8 -9.65 5.34 -1.65
C GLY A 8 -10.57 4.38 -2.40
N ALA A 9 -10.77 4.55 -3.71
CA ALA A 9 -11.49 3.59 -4.55
C ALA A 9 -10.57 2.51 -5.17
N GLY A 10 -9.29 2.46 -4.76
CA GLY A 10 -8.33 1.44 -5.14
C GLY A 10 -8.47 0.14 -4.34
N TYR A 11 -7.51 -0.79 -4.53
CA TYR A 11 -7.51 -2.12 -3.91
C TYR A 11 -7.56 -2.05 -2.38
N VAL A 12 -6.56 -1.43 -1.74
CA VAL A 12 -6.53 -1.29 -0.28
C VAL A 12 -7.66 -0.37 0.20
N GLY A 13 -7.90 0.75 -0.50
CA GLY A 13 -8.91 1.74 -0.14
C GLY A 13 -10.32 1.16 -0.08
N SER A 14 -10.69 0.25 -1.00
CA SER A 14 -12.01 -0.39 -1.02
C SER A 14 -12.29 -1.29 0.19
N ARG A 15 -11.26 -1.68 0.92
CA ARG A 15 -11.38 -2.38 2.23
C ARG A 15 -11.22 -1.42 3.41
N LEU A 16 -10.33 -0.45 3.32
CA LEU A 16 -10.03 0.49 4.41
C LEU A 16 -11.19 1.46 4.66
N VAL A 17 -11.79 2.01 3.60
CA VAL A 17 -12.87 3.00 3.72
C VAL A 17 -14.07 2.47 4.51
N PRO A 18 -14.65 1.29 4.21
CA PRO A 18 -15.75 0.72 5.00
C PRO A 18 -15.38 0.55 6.48
N ASN A 19 -14.20 0.01 6.79
CA ASN A 19 -13.75 -0.19 8.18
C ASN A 19 -13.65 1.13 8.95
N LEU A 20 -13.15 2.19 8.31
CA LEU A 20 -13.09 3.52 8.95
C LEU A 20 -14.48 4.11 9.18
N LEU A 21 -15.43 3.89 8.28
CA LEU A 21 -16.82 4.33 8.43
C LEU A 21 -17.53 3.59 9.59
N GLU A 22 -17.32 2.27 9.71
CA GLU A 22 -17.82 1.44 10.81
C GLU A 22 -17.28 1.92 12.19
N LEU A 23 -16.03 2.39 12.23
CA LEU A 23 -15.42 3.02 13.41
C LEU A 23 -15.94 4.44 13.66
N GLY A 24 -16.88 4.93 12.86
CA GLY A 24 -17.54 6.21 13.06
C GLY A 24 -16.82 7.43 12.50
N HIS A 25 -15.73 7.26 11.74
CA HIS A 25 -15.02 8.35 11.08
C HIS A 25 -15.85 8.97 9.95
N SER A 26 -15.60 10.24 9.63
CA SER A 26 -16.11 10.89 8.41
C SER A 26 -15.03 10.83 7.35
N ILE A 27 -15.33 10.25 6.20
CA ILE A 27 -14.35 9.96 5.15
C ILE A 27 -14.66 10.79 3.90
N THR A 28 -13.63 11.43 3.38
CA THR A 28 -13.62 11.98 2.03
C THR A 28 -12.66 11.15 1.19
N VAL A 29 -13.13 10.59 0.09
CA VAL A 29 -12.29 9.88 -0.89
C VAL A 29 -12.06 10.80 -2.08
N LEU A 30 -10.80 11.07 -2.40
CA LEU A 30 -10.37 11.71 -3.65
C LEU A 30 -9.71 10.65 -4.53
N ASP A 31 -10.33 10.32 -5.65
CA ASP A 31 -9.88 9.27 -6.56
C ASP A 31 -10.26 9.61 -8.01
N LEU A 32 -9.55 9.09 -8.98
CA LEU A 32 -9.93 9.20 -10.40
C LEU A 32 -11.20 8.40 -10.73
N MET A 33 -11.59 7.48 -9.85
CA MET A 33 -12.75 6.59 -10.00
C MET A 33 -12.74 5.78 -11.30
N ILE A 34 -11.56 5.40 -11.78
CA ILE A 34 -11.40 4.66 -13.05
C ILE A 34 -11.98 3.25 -12.99
N TYR A 35 -12.20 2.72 -11.78
CA TYR A 35 -12.82 1.41 -11.55
C TYR A 35 -14.29 1.52 -11.11
N GLY A 36 -14.90 2.69 -11.26
CA GLY A 36 -16.27 2.98 -10.87
C GLY A 36 -16.40 3.55 -9.46
N GLU A 37 -17.42 4.38 -9.25
CA GLU A 37 -17.75 4.94 -7.92
C GLU A 37 -18.46 3.93 -7.01
N GLU A 38 -19.07 2.91 -7.60
CA GLU A 38 -19.80 1.81 -6.95
C GLU A 38 -18.89 0.85 -6.18
N VAL A 39 -17.58 0.91 -6.39
CA VAL A 39 -16.58 0.21 -5.57
C VAL A 39 -16.77 0.53 -4.09
N LEU A 40 -17.17 1.76 -3.79
CA LEU A 40 -17.51 2.22 -2.45
C LEU A 40 -19.03 2.40 -2.31
N GLU A 41 -19.64 1.69 -1.37
CA GLU A 41 -21.06 1.85 -1.06
C GLU A 41 -21.37 3.26 -0.54
N ASN A 42 -22.59 3.73 -0.76
CA ASN A 42 -23.00 5.02 -0.23
C ASN A 42 -23.17 4.93 1.29
N HIS A 43 -22.68 5.95 1.97
CA HIS A 43 -22.78 6.05 3.43
C HIS A 43 -22.92 7.54 3.84
N SER A 44 -23.67 7.84 4.87
CA SER A 44 -23.94 9.22 5.31
C SER A 44 -22.67 10.01 5.71
N LYS A 45 -21.62 9.30 6.14
CA LYS A 45 -20.31 9.87 6.50
C LYS A 45 -19.26 9.72 5.41
N LEU A 46 -19.63 9.27 4.18
CA LEU A 46 -18.73 9.15 3.05
C LEU A 46 -19.01 10.21 2.00
N LYS A 47 -18.00 10.98 1.66
CA LYS A 47 -18.00 11.88 0.50
C LYS A 47 -17.05 11.33 -0.55
N LYS A 48 -17.55 11.08 -1.75
CA LYS A 48 -16.76 10.64 -2.91
C LYS A 48 -16.50 11.85 -3.81
N ILE A 49 -15.25 12.09 -4.17
CA ILE A 49 -14.82 13.19 -5.06
C ILE A 49 -14.01 12.55 -6.18
N LYS A 50 -14.56 12.61 -7.39
CA LYS A 50 -13.82 12.24 -8.60
C LYS A 50 -12.87 13.36 -8.98
N GLY A 51 -11.57 13.08 -8.94
CA GLY A 51 -10.57 14.10 -9.24
C GLY A 51 -9.14 13.57 -9.23
N ASP A 52 -8.25 14.39 -9.76
CA ASP A 52 -6.83 14.08 -9.90
C ASP A 52 -6.02 14.78 -8.79
N ILE A 53 -5.14 14.06 -8.11
CA ILE A 53 -4.27 14.61 -7.07
C ILE A 53 -3.25 15.61 -7.59
N ARG A 54 -3.00 15.65 -8.90
CA ARG A 54 -2.15 16.66 -9.54
C ARG A 54 -2.80 18.04 -9.63
N ASN A 55 -4.12 18.11 -9.45
CA ASN A 55 -4.86 19.37 -9.46
C ASN A 55 -4.79 20.06 -8.10
N GLN A 56 -3.84 20.97 -7.94
CA GLN A 56 -3.61 21.69 -6.68
C GLN A 56 -4.80 22.57 -6.27
N ASP A 57 -5.56 23.14 -7.21
CA ASP A 57 -6.74 23.94 -6.88
C ASP A 57 -7.88 23.07 -6.32
N LEU A 58 -7.97 21.82 -6.80
CA LEU A 58 -8.88 20.84 -6.20
C LEU A 58 -8.42 20.48 -4.79
N LEU A 59 -7.11 20.22 -4.59
CA LEU A 59 -6.56 19.90 -3.27
C LEU A 59 -6.83 21.01 -2.25
N LYS A 60 -6.64 22.29 -2.63
CA LYS A 60 -6.95 23.46 -1.77
C LYS A 60 -8.43 23.55 -1.40
N LYS A 61 -9.33 23.05 -2.24
CA LYS A 61 -10.78 23.02 -1.95
C LYS A 61 -11.18 21.82 -1.07
N VAL A 62 -10.47 20.72 -1.19
CA VAL A 62 -10.85 19.45 -0.54
C VAL A 62 -10.21 19.28 0.83
N LEU A 63 -8.95 19.71 1.01
CA LEU A 63 -8.18 19.50 2.24
C LEU A 63 -8.69 20.24 3.48
N PRO A 64 -9.27 21.46 3.41
CA PRO A 64 -9.71 22.17 4.60
C PRO A 64 -10.65 21.35 5.49
N GLY A 65 -10.38 21.38 6.81
CA GLY A 65 -11.21 20.75 7.83
C GLY A 65 -11.05 19.24 7.97
N HIS A 66 -10.02 18.64 7.36
CA HIS A 66 -9.64 17.25 7.63
C HIS A 66 -8.57 17.15 8.71
N ASP A 67 -8.72 16.16 9.59
CA ASP A 67 -7.78 15.88 10.69
C ASP A 67 -6.57 15.07 10.19
N ALA A 68 -6.80 14.21 9.20
CA ALA A 68 -5.77 13.30 8.68
C ALA A 68 -5.89 13.09 7.17
N VAL A 69 -4.75 12.81 6.54
CA VAL A 69 -4.63 12.33 5.16
C VAL A 69 -4.04 10.93 5.14
N LEU A 70 -4.68 10.01 4.43
CA LEU A 70 -4.14 8.70 4.07
C LEU A 70 -3.86 8.72 2.56
N HIS A 71 -2.60 8.75 2.18
CA HIS A 71 -2.22 8.84 0.77
C HIS A 71 -1.93 7.45 0.19
N LEU A 72 -2.92 6.90 -0.54
CA LEU A 72 -2.85 5.61 -1.22
C LEU A 72 -2.79 5.75 -2.75
N ALA A 73 -3.12 6.94 -3.30
CA ALA A 73 -3.16 7.15 -4.74
C ALA A 73 -1.79 7.00 -5.38
N CYS A 74 -1.66 6.07 -6.30
CA CYS A 74 -0.46 5.89 -7.12
C CYS A 74 -0.75 4.97 -8.31
N ILE A 75 0.10 5.03 -9.33
CA ILE A 75 0.29 3.91 -10.25
C ILE A 75 1.12 2.88 -9.47
N SER A 76 0.47 1.78 -9.09
CA SER A 76 1.03 0.80 -8.16
C SER A 76 1.60 -0.39 -8.90
N ASN A 77 2.81 -0.73 -8.68
CA ASN A 77 3.70 -1.74 -9.23
C ASN A 77 4.57 -1.27 -10.41
N ASP A 78 5.68 -1.97 -10.59
CA ASP A 78 6.68 -1.65 -11.60
C ASP A 78 6.14 -1.81 -13.03
N PRO A 79 5.47 -2.94 -13.41
CA PRO A 79 4.98 -3.11 -14.78
C PRO A 79 3.98 -2.01 -15.20
N SER A 80 3.07 -1.61 -14.32
CA SER A 80 2.11 -0.55 -14.64
C SER A 80 2.79 0.83 -14.76
N PHE A 81 3.83 1.06 -13.96
CA PHE A 81 4.61 2.29 -14.02
C PHE A 81 5.40 2.39 -15.33
N GLU A 82 6.00 1.29 -15.77
CA GLU A 82 6.80 1.20 -17.00
C GLU A 82 5.99 1.41 -18.29
N LEU A 83 4.67 1.20 -18.26
CA LEU A 83 3.80 1.49 -19.41
C LEU A 83 3.84 2.96 -19.82
N ASN A 84 3.99 3.88 -18.86
CA ASN A 84 4.17 5.30 -19.12
C ASN A 84 4.92 5.95 -17.96
N PRO A 85 6.27 5.94 -17.97
CA PRO A 85 7.09 6.47 -16.87
C PRO A 85 6.86 7.94 -16.57
N ALA A 86 6.58 8.76 -17.61
CA ALA A 86 6.29 10.19 -17.44
C ALA A 86 4.98 10.41 -16.66
N LEU A 87 3.93 9.66 -17.00
CA LEU A 87 2.67 9.68 -16.27
C LEU A 87 2.88 9.15 -14.85
N GLY A 88 3.61 8.04 -14.72
CA GLY A 88 3.98 7.46 -13.43
C GLY A 88 4.68 8.47 -12.51
N LYS A 89 5.71 9.15 -13.02
CA LYS A 89 6.42 10.21 -12.31
C LYS A 89 5.49 11.35 -11.89
N SER A 90 4.65 11.84 -12.82
CA SER A 90 3.75 12.96 -12.55
C SER A 90 2.75 12.68 -11.42
N ILE A 91 2.28 11.43 -11.29
CA ILE A 91 1.31 11.01 -10.27
C ILE A 91 2.01 10.61 -8.97
N ASN A 92 3.06 9.77 -9.05
CA ASN A 92 3.65 9.17 -7.87
C ASN A 92 4.66 10.09 -7.17
N TYR A 93 5.26 11.03 -7.90
CA TYR A 93 6.33 11.87 -7.38
C TYR A 93 6.01 13.37 -7.47
N ASP A 94 5.76 13.90 -8.67
CA ASP A 94 5.60 15.35 -8.84
C ASP A 94 4.36 15.92 -8.11
N ALA A 95 3.29 15.12 -7.95
CA ALA A 95 2.09 15.51 -7.20
C ALA A 95 2.26 15.38 -5.66
N PHE A 96 3.28 14.67 -5.19
CA PHE A 96 3.39 14.31 -3.77
C PHE A 96 3.71 15.49 -2.88
N GLU A 97 4.77 16.23 -3.16
CA GLU A 97 5.16 17.37 -2.33
C GLU A 97 4.08 18.47 -2.29
N PRO A 98 3.44 18.87 -3.42
CA PRO A 98 2.28 19.77 -3.38
C PRO A 98 1.16 19.27 -2.46
N LEU A 99 0.82 17.97 -2.49
CA LEU A 99 -0.19 17.40 -1.61
C LEU A 99 0.21 17.51 -0.12
N VAL A 100 1.45 17.17 0.22
CA VAL A 100 1.96 17.28 1.61
C VAL A 100 1.93 18.73 2.09
N LYS A 101 2.45 19.66 1.26
CA LYS A 101 2.49 21.09 1.57
C LYS A 101 1.10 21.67 1.80
N ILE A 102 0.15 21.44 0.87
CA ILE A 102 -1.22 21.93 0.99
C ILE A 102 -1.92 21.30 2.21
N SER A 103 -1.64 20.02 2.52
CA SER A 103 -2.18 19.37 3.72
C SER A 103 -1.73 20.11 4.99
N ARG A 104 -0.44 20.41 5.12
CA ARG A 104 0.13 21.13 6.26
C ARG A 104 -0.43 22.56 6.36
N GLU A 105 -0.52 23.28 5.24
CA GLU A 105 -1.08 24.63 5.17
C GLU A 105 -2.55 24.70 5.57
N ASN A 106 -3.30 23.58 5.47
CA ASN A 106 -4.69 23.47 5.87
C ASN A 106 -4.91 22.81 7.24
N ASN A 107 -3.86 22.80 8.09
CA ASN A 107 -3.89 22.30 9.46
C ASN A 107 -4.28 20.82 9.57
N VAL A 108 -3.95 20.01 8.58
CA VAL A 108 -4.02 18.55 8.71
C VAL A 108 -3.00 18.12 9.77
N ASN A 109 -3.45 17.37 10.78
CA ASN A 109 -2.57 16.99 11.90
C ASN A 109 -1.77 15.73 11.63
N ARG A 110 -2.25 14.84 10.75
CA ARG A 110 -1.61 13.55 10.44
C ARG A 110 -1.55 13.30 8.95
N PHE A 111 -0.40 12.89 8.47
CA PHE A 111 -0.22 12.44 7.10
C PHE A 111 0.41 11.03 7.10
N ILE A 112 -0.34 10.04 6.60
CA ILE A 112 0.10 8.66 6.52
C ILE A 112 0.29 8.31 5.05
N TYR A 113 1.50 7.88 4.72
CA TYR A 113 1.92 7.58 3.35
C TYR A 113 2.07 6.07 3.12
N ALA A 114 1.47 5.57 2.06
CA ALA A 114 1.69 4.23 1.56
C ALA A 114 2.92 4.20 0.64
N SER A 115 4.09 3.84 1.20
CA SER A 115 5.30 3.53 0.46
C SER A 115 5.26 2.08 -0.08
N SER A 116 6.37 1.38 -0.08
CA SER A 116 6.49 0.00 -0.54
C SER A 116 7.76 -0.66 0.01
N SER A 117 7.72 -1.94 0.31
CA SER A 117 8.92 -2.71 0.61
C SER A 117 9.88 -2.85 -0.57
N SER A 118 9.44 -2.57 -1.80
CA SER A 118 10.30 -2.57 -2.99
C SER A 118 11.42 -1.51 -2.96
N VAL A 119 11.33 -0.52 -2.07
CA VAL A 119 12.37 0.51 -1.86
C VAL A 119 13.71 -0.07 -1.40
N TYR A 120 13.68 -1.26 -0.80
CA TYR A 120 14.91 -1.93 -0.34
C TYR A 120 15.76 -2.50 -1.47
N GLY A 121 15.15 -2.84 -2.62
CA GLY A 121 15.81 -3.56 -3.69
C GLY A 121 16.14 -5.00 -3.29
N ILE A 122 17.21 -5.57 -3.83
CA ILE A 122 17.66 -6.93 -3.48
C ILE A 122 18.49 -6.87 -2.20
N LYS A 123 18.09 -7.64 -1.20
CA LYS A 123 18.82 -7.79 0.06
C LYS A 123 19.21 -9.23 0.29
N LYS A 124 20.43 -9.43 0.78
CA LYS A 124 20.95 -10.76 1.16
C LYS A 124 20.66 -11.09 2.62
N GLU A 125 20.38 -10.06 3.41
CA GLU A 125 20.05 -10.18 4.82
C GLU A 125 18.69 -10.85 4.99
N LYS A 126 18.60 -11.79 5.91
CA LYS A 126 17.35 -12.53 6.20
C LYS A 126 16.29 -11.68 6.90
N ASN A 127 16.66 -10.52 7.43
CA ASN A 127 15.80 -9.66 8.23
C ASN A 127 16.00 -8.22 7.76
N VAL A 128 15.18 -7.77 6.82
CA VAL A 128 15.27 -6.41 6.30
C VAL A 128 14.44 -5.47 7.17
N THR A 129 15.12 -4.57 7.85
CA THR A 129 14.56 -3.59 8.80
C THR A 129 14.51 -2.19 8.19
N GLU A 130 13.78 -1.28 8.85
CA GLU A 130 13.49 0.06 8.32
C GLU A 130 14.70 0.99 8.25
N ASP A 131 15.74 0.71 9.03
CA ASP A 131 17.01 1.46 9.09
C ASP A 131 18.00 1.08 7.97
N MET A 132 17.73 -0.03 7.26
CA MET A 132 18.60 -0.45 6.18
C MET A 132 18.57 0.52 5.00
N LYS A 133 19.74 0.63 4.34
CA LYS A 133 19.90 1.46 3.14
C LYS A 133 18.91 1.06 2.05
N LEU A 134 18.25 2.04 1.47
CA LEU A 134 17.38 1.85 0.31
C LEU A 134 18.22 1.74 -0.95
N GLU A 135 17.93 0.72 -1.76
CA GLU A 135 18.61 0.42 -3.02
C GLU A 135 17.56 0.07 -4.11
N PRO A 136 16.64 1.00 -4.40
CA PRO A 136 15.53 0.75 -5.30
C PRO A 136 16.02 0.41 -6.71
N LEU A 137 15.41 -0.60 -7.34
CA LEU A 137 15.82 -1.10 -8.66
C LEU A 137 15.07 -0.43 -9.82
N THR A 138 13.93 0.19 -9.54
CA THR A 138 13.03 0.75 -10.55
C THR A 138 12.68 2.19 -10.21
N ASP A 139 12.20 2.94 -11.20
CA ASP A 139 11.71 4.31 -10.98
C ASP A 139 10.53 4.35 -10.01
N TYR A 140 9.62 3.37 -10.08
CA TYR A 140 8.53 3.23 -9.13
C TYR A 140 9.05 3.19 -7.68
N SER A 141 9.94 2.25 -7.38
CA SER A 141 10.49 2.07 -6.04
C SER A 141 11.39 3.25 -5.60
N ARG A 142 12.13 3.84 -6.53
CA ARG A 142 12.93 5.05 -6.27
C ARG A 142 12.03 6.21 -5.85
N PHE A 143 10.98 6.52 -6.60
CA PHE A 143 10.07 7.61 -6.25
C PHE A 143 9.31 7.34 -4.96
N LYS A 144 8.99 6.08 -4.63
CA LYS A 144 8.44 5.74 -3.32
C LYS A 144 9.40 6.16 -2.19
N GLY A 145 10.68 5.82 -2.28
CA GLY A 145 11.70 6.22 -1.30
C GLY A 145 11.97 7.73 -1.27
N ASP A 146 11.94 8.39 -2.43
CA ASP A 146 12.10 9.85 -2.50
C ASP A 146 10.95 10.58 -1.78
N CYS A 147 9.71 10.12 -1.96
CA CYS A 147 8.55 10.64 -1.26
C CYS A 147 8.63 10.47 0.26
N GLU A 148 9.23 9.38 0.75
CA GLU A 148 9.48 9.21 2.19
C GLU A 148 10.38 10.31 2.75
N ARG A 149 11.46 10.66 2.01
CA ARG A 149 12.38 11.75 2.42
C ARG A 149 11.68 13.11 2.39
N ILE A 150 10.89 13.37 1.34
CA ILE A 150 10.06 14.58 1.27
C ILE A 150 9.13 14.64 2.47
N LEU A 151 8.34 13.60 2.73
CA LEU A 151 7.39 13.61 3.84
C LEU A 151 8.06 13.83 5.19
N ASN A 152 9.20 13.16 5.44
CA ASN A 152 9.93 13.30 6.69
C ASN A 152 10.49 14.72 6.91
N SER A 153 10.79 15.47 5.83
CA SER A 153 11.25 16.87 5.95
C SER A 153 10.14 17.83 6.41
N TYR A 154 8.88 17.44 6.28
CA TYR A 154 7.72 18.25 6.70
C TYR A 154 7.29 17.98 8.14
N LYS A 155 7.79 16.92 8.80
CA LYS A 155 7.38 16.55 10.15
C LYS A 155 7.58 17.69 11.16
N SER A 156 6.61 17.87 12.04
CA SER A 156 6.67 18.81 13.16
C SER A 156 5.75 18.32 14.28
N ASP A 157 5.70 19.04 15.39
CA ASP A 157 4.76 18.70 16.49
C ASP A 157 3.29 18.85 16.08
N ASP A 158 3.01 19.71 15.11
CA ASP A 158 1.67 19.98 14.59
C ASP A 158 1.33 19.19 13.32
N PHE A 159 2.31 18.57 12.67
CA PHE A 159 2.14 17.80 11.45
C PHE A 159 2.85 16.45 11.55
N ILE A 160 2.12 15.47 12.03
CA ILE A 160 2.61 14.11 12.29
C ILE A 160 2.69 13.33 10.99
N THR A 161 3.88 12.90 10.64
CA THR A 161 4.12 12.13 9.41
C THR A 161 4.43 10.67 9.74
N THR A 162 3.82 9.74 9.03
CA THR A 162 4.11 8.31 9.18
C THR A 162 4.14 7.64 7.83
N THR A 163 5.12 6.79 7.60
CA THR A 163 5.25 6.00 6.38
C THR A 163 5.02 4.53 6.68
N ILE A 164 4.22 3.87 5.86
CA ILE A 164 4.07 2.41 5.88
C ILE A 164 4.71 1.84 4.61
N ARG A 165 5.60 0.87 4.76
CA ARG A 165 6.20 0.07 3.68
C ARG A 165 5.51 -1.30 3.63
N PRO A 166 4.40 -1.42 2.91
CA PRO A 166 3.72 -2.71 2.80
C PRO A 166 4.55 -3.71 2.00
N SER A 167 4.44 -4.97 2.41
CA SER A 167 4.72 -6.12 1.58
C SER A 167 3.68 -6.26 0.46
N THR A 168 3.79 -7.27 -0.40
CA THR A 168 2.79 -7.54 -1.42
C THR A 168 1.45 -7.86 -0.76
N VAL A 169 0.46 -6.98 -0.97
CA VAL A 169 -0.87 -7.17 -0.37
C VAL A 169 -1.63 -8.24 -1.12
N CYS A 170 -2.27 -9.18 -0.41
CA CYS A 170 -3.11 -10.22 -1.00
C CYS A 170 -4.48 -10.29 -0.34
N GLY A 171 -5.40 -11.04 -0.94
CA GLY A 171 -6.76 -11.23 -0.43
C GLY A 171 -7.83 -10.49 -1.21
N TYR A 172 -9.10 -10.67 -0.81
CA TYR A 172 -10.25 -10.14 -1.52
C TYR A 172 -10.56 -8.68 -1.19
N ALA A 173 -10.86 -7.91 -2.21
CA ALA A 173 -11.44 -6.57 -2.11
C ALA A 173 -12.42 -6.31 -3.26
N LYS A 174 -13.39 -5.38 -3.09
CA LYS A 174 -14.34 -5.02 -4.16
C LYS A 174 -13.65 -4.55 -5.42
N ARG A 175 -12.59 -3.74 -5.28
CA ARG A 175 -11.66 -3.45 -6.37
C ARG A 175 -10.52 -4.46 -6.29
N GLN A 176 -10.68 -5.59 -6.92
CA GLN A 176 -9.71 -6.69 -6.91
C GLN A 176 -8.48 -6.38 -7.77
N ARG A 177 -7.32 -6.93 -7.35
CA ARG A 177 -6.08 -6.96 -8.13
C ARG A 177 -5.66 -8.40 -8.37
N LEU A 178 -5.68 -8.82 -9.63
CA LEU A 178 -5.30 -10.17 -10.05
C LEU A 178 -3.85 -10.26 -10.57
N ASP A 179 -3.10 -9.17 -10.52
CA ASP A 179 -1.69 -9.05 -10.89
C ASP A 179 -0.72 -9.32 -9.72
N LEU A 180 -1.24 -9.45 -8.49
CA LEU A 180 -0.45 -9.73 -7.28
C LEU A 180 -0.26 -11.23 -7.10
N VAL A 181 0.94 -11.65 -6.63
CA VAL A 181 1.37 -13.05 -6.68
C VAL A 181 0.35 -14.03 -6.10
N VAL A 182 -0.10 -13.87 -4.87
CA VAL A 182 -1.07 -14.80 -4.26
C VAL A 182 -2.42 -14.75 -5.01
N ASN A 183 -2.87 -13.56 -5.37
CA ASN A 183 -4.15 -13.38 -6.04
C ASN A 183 -4.17 -14.00 -7.45
N ILE A 184 -3.09 -13.82 -8.25
CA ILE A 184 -3.02 -14.40 -9.60
C ILE A 184 -2.87 -15.93 -9.55
N LEU A 185 -2.06 -16.47 -8.63
CA LEU A 185 -1.92 -17.92 -8.46
C LEU A 185 -3.26 -18.54 -8.08
N THR A 186 -3.98 -17.93 -7.12
CA THR A 186 -5.31 -18.37 -6.69
C THR A 186 -6.32 -18.32 -7.83
N ASN A 187 -6.34 -17.23 -8.59
CA ASN A 187 -7.24 -17.07 -9.74
C ASN A 187 -6.99 -18.15 -10.82
N HIS A 188 -5.73 -18.40 -11.15
CA HIS A 188 -5.35 -19.43 -12.13
C HIS A 188 -5.69 -20.84 -11.62
N ALA A 189 -5.38 -21.13 -10.36
CA ALA A 189 -5.71 -22.41 -9.74
C ALA A 189 -7.21 -22.69 -9.78
N PHE A 190 -8.03 -21.69 -9.45
CA PHE A 190 -9.48 -21.84 -9.40
C PHE A 190 -10.11 -22.03 -10.79
N HIS A 191 -9.75 -21.17 -11.75
CA HIS A 191 -10.40 -21.18 -13.06
C HIS A 191 -9.76 -22.15 -14.05
N ASN A 192 -8.44 -22.30 -14.02
CA ASN A 192 -7.71 -23.07 -15.01
C ASN A 192 -7.24 -24.44 -14.51
N ARG A 193 -7.34 -24.70 -13.20
CA ARG A 193 -6.75 -25.86 -12.53
C ARG A 193 -5.25 -26.02 -12.80
N GLU A 194 -4.59 -24.89 -13.09
CA GLU A 194 -3.18 -24.81 -13.42
C GLU A 194 -2.57 -23.54 -12.85
N ILE A 195 -1.41 -23.67 -12.22
CA ILE A 195 -0.58 -22.57 -11.71
C ILE A 195 0.72 -22.56 -12.51
N LYS A 196 1.02 -21.45 -13.20
CA LYS A 196 2.33 -21.22 -13.81
C LYS A 196 3.21 -20.44 -12.84
N VAL A 197 4.30 -21.06 -12.42
CA VAL A 197 5.31 -20.43 -11.56
C VAL A 197 6.50 -20.02 -12.42
N PHE A 198 6.82 -18.74 -12.43
CA PHE A 198 7.98 -18.19 -13.13
C PHE A 198 9.14 -18.04 -12.15
N GLY A 199 10.23 -18.76 -12.35
CA GLY A 199 11.33 -18.90 -11.41
C GLY A 199 10.94 -19.84 -10.27
N GLY A 200 10.49 -19.30 -9.14
CA GLY A 200 9.91 -20.05 -8.02
C GLY A 200 10.65 -19.88 -6.71
N ASP A 201 11.98 -19.76 -6.72
CA ASP A 201 12.79 -19.67 -5.49
C ASP A 201 12.88 -18.25 -4.92
N GLN A 202 12.51 -17.24 -5.73
CA GLN A 202 12.51 -15.85 -5.28
C GLN A 202 11.49 -15.64 -4.16
N LEU A 203 11.95 -15.01 -3.07
CA LEU A 203 11.11 -14.67 -1.93
C LEU A 203 10.20 -13.48 -2.23
N ARG A 204 8.98 -13.59 -1.75
CA ARG A 204 7.97 -12.52 -1.80
C ARG A 204 7.37 -12.35 -0.40
N PRO A 205 7.66 -11.24 0.27
CA PRO A 205 6.95 -10.91 1.48
C PRO A 205 5.50 -10.58 1.14
N ASN A 206 4.57 -11.19 1.86
CA ASN A 206 3.14 -10.98 1.66
C ASN A 206 2.49 -10.47 2.93
N VAL A 207 1.37 -9.77 2.78
CA VAL A 207 0.49 -9.33 3.86
C VAL A 207 -0.95 -9.44 3.41
N HIS A 208 -1.81 -10.01 4.24
CA HIS A 208 -3.23 -10.06 3.93
C HIS A 208 -3.86 -8.66 4.00
N ILE A 209 -4.82 -8.38 3.14
CA ILE A 209 -5.44 -7.05 3.05
C ILE A 209 -6.13 -6.62 4.34
N ASN A 210 -6.63 -7.56 5.15
CA ASN A 210 -7.20 -7.24 6.46
C ASN A 210 -6.13 -6.74 7.43
N ASP A 211 -4.95 -7.40 7.48
CA ASP A 211 -3.82 -6.94 8.29
C ASP A 211 -3.30 -5.58 7.79
N MET A 212 -3.29 -5.38 6.46
CA MET A 212 -2.94 -4.08 5.90
C MET A 212 -3.90 -2.98 6.36
N VAL A 213 -5.20 -3.23 6.36
CA VAL A 213 -6.22 -2.31 6.89
C VAL A 213 -6.00 -2.06 8.39
N GLU A 214 -5.85 -3.11 9.18
CA GLU A 214 -5.62 -3.01 10.62
C GLU A 214 -4.35 -2.23 10.96
N SER A 215 -3.30 -2.32 10.14
CA SER A 215 -2.08 -1.51 10.34
C SER A 215 -2.35 -0.01 10.22
N TYR A 216 -3.16 0.43 9.23
CA TYR A 216 -3.57 1.84 9.13
C TYR A 216 -4.41 2.26 10.32
N LEU A 217 -5.35 1.41 10.78
CA LEU A 217 -6.19 1.70 11.95
C LEU A 217 -5.34 1.79 13.22
N ALA A 218 -4.36 0.92 13.38
CA ALA A 218 -3.43 0.95 14.52
C ALA A 218 -2.61 2.25 14.53
N VAL A 219 -2.04 2.65 13.38
CA VAL A 219 -1.31 3.92 13.27
C VAL A 219 -2.22 5.12 13.57
N LEU A 220 -3.46 5.14 13.06
CA LEU A 220 -4.41 6.23 13.32
C LEU A 220 -4.79 6.35 14.81
N LYS A 221 -4.89 5.22 15.54
CA LYS A 221 -5.22 5.18 16.97
C LYS A 221 -4.04 5.52 17.87
N THR A 222 -2.81 5.37 17.37
CA THR A 222 -1.60 5.54 18.16
C THR A 222 -1.33 7.02 18.47
N SER A 223 -0.76 7.28 19.64
CA SER A 223 -0.33 8.61 20.07
C SER A 223 0.66 9.24 19.06
N PRO A 224 0.48 10.53 18.70
CA PRO A 224 1.37 11.24 17.79
C PRO A 224 2.86 11.07 18.12
N LYS A 225 3.24 11.17 19.38
CA LYS A 225 4.64 11.06 19.84
C LYS A 225 5.31 9.74 19.48
N LYS A 226 4.54 8.66 19.31
CA LYS A 226 5.10 7.34 18.97
C LYS A 226 5.29 7.11 17.49
N ILE A 227 4.61 7.91 16.64
CA ILE A 227 4.56 7.66 15.20
C ILE A 227 5.10 8.81 14.35
N ASN A 228 5.46 9.94 14.95
CA ASN A 228 5.91 11.12 14.21
C ASN A 228 7.28 10.92 13.57
N GLY A 229 7.32 10.88 12.26
CA GLY A 229 8.52 10.60 11.47
C GLY A 229 8.87 9.12 11.39
N GLU A 230 8.01 8.24 11.91
CA GLU A 230 8.27 6.81 11.88
C GLU A 230 7.97 6.19 10.52
N ILE A 231 8.75 5.17 10.21
CA ILE A 231 8.58 4.29 9.06
C ILE A 231 8.36 2.89 9.60
N PHE A 232 7.34 2.19 9.08
CA PHE A 232 6.99 0.82 9.49
C PHE A 232 6.90 -0.11 8.30
N ASN A 233 7.62 -1.21 8.35
CA ASN A 233 7.34 -2.35 7.49
C ASN A 233 6.06 -3.05 7.93
N VAL A 234 5.26 -3.49 6.97
CA VAL A 234 4.08 -4.31 7.22
C VAL A 234 4.11 -5.52 6.30
N GLY A 235 4.41 -6.67 6.87
CA GLY A 235 4.46 -7.97 6.21
C GLY A 235 4.14 -9.09 7.18
N PHE A 236 3.77 -10.26 6.67
CA PHE A 236 3.47 -11.44 7.48
C PHE A 236 4.53 -12.51 7.27
N LYS A 237 4.52 -13.17 6.12
CA LYS A 237 5.47 -14.22 5.78
C LYS A 237 6.31 -13.85 4.56
N ASN A 238 7.55 -14.26 4.60
CA ASN A 238 8.47 -14.19 3.47
C ASN A 238 8.55 -15.60 2.85
N GLN A 239 7.74 -15.86 1.84
CA GLN A 239 7.63 -17.16 1.18
C GLN A 239 8.16 -17.09 -0.26
N SER A 240 8.72 -18.19 -0.74
CA SER A 240 9.03 -18.33 -2.15
C SER A 240 7.76 -18.46 -2.99
N VAL A 241 7.83 -18.15 -4.28
CA VAL A 241 6.67 -18.32 -5.17
C VAL A 241 6.28 -19.79 -5.29
N ASN A 242 7.25 -20.73 -5.16
CA ASN A 242 6.98 -22.18 -5.11
C ASN A 242 6.14 -22.56 -3.87
N GLU A 243 6.52 -22.07 -2.68
CA GLU A 243 5.75 -22.32 -1.46
C GLU A 243 4.33 -21.75 -1.57
N LEU A 244 4.18 -20.52 -2.07
CA LEU A 244 2.86 -19.91 -2.31
C LEU A 244 2.02 -20.74 -3.30
N ALA A 245 2.61 -21.30 -4.35
CA ALA A 245 1.90 -22.15 -5.30
C ALA A 245 1.42 -23.45 -4.66
N VAL A 246 2.22 -24.04 -3.76
CA VAL A 246 1.84 -25.24 -3.00
C VAL A 246 0.68 -24.91 -2.05
N ASP A 247 0.80 -23.85 -1.26
CA ASP A 247 -0.27 -23.41 -0.33
C ASP A 247 -1.60 -23.16 -1.08
N VAL A 248 -1.55 -22.50 -2.24
CA VAL A 248 -2.74 -22.26 -3.07
C VAL A 248 -3.33 -23.58 -3.59
N LYS A 249 -2.49 -24.51 -4.04
CA LYS A 249 -2.94 -25.84 -4.49
C LYS A 249 -3.62 -26.60 -3.36
N GLU A 250 -3.04 -26.59 -2.15
CA GLU A 250 -3.62 -27.29 -0.98
C GLU A 250 -5.04 -26.77 -0.66
N VAL A 251 -5.25 -25.46 -0.78
CA VAL A 251 -6.56 -24.84 -0.51
C VAL A 251 -7.57 -25.05 -1.64
N ILE A 252 -7.13 -24.96 -2.90
CA ILE A 252 -8.05 -25.01 -4.06
C ILE A 252 -8.39 -26.45 -4.45
N GLY A 253 -7.44 -27.40 -4.36
CA GLY A 253 -7.65 -28.81 -4.63
C GLY A 253 -6.45 -29.52 -5.23
N ALA A 254 -6.35 -30.82 -4.95
CA ALA A 254 -5.23 -31.67 -5.35
C ALA A 254 -5.07 -31.81 -6.88
N ASP A 255 -6.14 -31.60 -7.65
CA ASP A 255 -6.17 -31.64 -9.12
C ASP A 255 -5.48 -30.46 -9.79
N VAL A 256 -5.14 -29.41 -9.04
CA VAL A 256 -4.39 -28.26 -9.56
C VAL A 256 -2.97 -28.69 -9.93
N LYS A 257 -2.56 -28.37 -11.16
CA LYS A 257 -1.22 -28.64 -11.66
C LYS A 257 -0.32 -27.41 -11.44
N ILE A 258 0.91 -27.63 -10.93
CA ILE A 258 1.93 -26.59 -10.84
C ILE A 258 2.93 -26.82 -11.97
N ILE A 259 3.16 -25.79 -12.79
CA ILE A 259 4.09 -25.80 -13.93
C ILE A 259 5.15 -24.74 -13.67
N ASN A 260 6.40 -25.18 -13.49
CA ASN A 260 7.54 -24.30 -13.31
C ASN A 260 8.10 -23.88 -14.66
N THR A 261 8.33 -22.58 -14.83
CA THR A 261 8.91 -21.95 -16.02
C THR A 261 10.13 -21.13 -15.58
N LYS A 262 11.20 -21.17 -16.37
CA LYS A 262 12.37 -20.32 -16.10
C LYS A 262 12.01 -18.84 -16.12
N SER A 263 12.64 -18.06 -15.26
CA SER A 263 12.48 -16.61 -15.20
C SER A 263 13.81 -15.94 -14.90
N ASP A 264 14.02 -14.78 -15.49
CA ASP A 264 15.16 -13.90 -15.19
C ASP A 264 14.83 -12.90 -14.06
N ASP A 265 13.65 -12.99 -13.45
CA ASP A 265 13.27 -12.14 -12.31
C ASP A 265 13.99 -12.57 -11.04
N ASN A 266 15.13 -11.93 -10.77
CA ASN A 266 15.98 -12.17 -9.62
C ASN A 266 15.59 -11.32 -8.39
N ARG A 267 14.49 -10.55 -8.47
CA ARG A 267 14.01 -9.76 -7.33
C ARG A 267 13.58 -10.73 -6.21
N SER A 268 14.36 -10.74 -5.15
CA SER A 268 14.08 -11.53 -3.95
C SER A 268 14.31 -10.63 -2.74
N TYR A 269 13.30 -10.46 -1.93
CA TYR A 269 13.38 -9.63 -0.75
C TYR A 269 12.45 -10.15 0.35
N HIS A 270 12.77 -9.81 1.56
CA HIS A 270 11.98 -10.11 2.75
C HIS A 270 12.05 -8.92 3.69
N VAL A 271 11.09 -8.81 4.58
CA VAL A 271 11.00 -7.69 5.52
C VAL A 271 10.68 -8.19 6.91
N SER A 272 11.20 -7.47 7.92
CA SER A 272 10.81 -7.62 9.31
C SER A 272 9.71 -6.61 9.64
N SER A 273 8.69 -7.04 10.37
CA SER A 273 7.62 -6.18 10.90
C SER A 273 7.69 -6.06 12.43
N GLU A 274 8.85 -6.36 13.03
CA GLU A 274 9.03 -6.28 14.48
C GLU A 274 8.88 -4.86 15.01
N LYS A 275 9.38 -3.86 14.30
CA LYS A 275 9.31 -2.45 14.72
C LYS A 275 7.89 -1.97 14.95
N ILE A 276 6.95 -2.28 14.05
CA ILE A 276 5.54 -1.86 14.22
C ILE A 276 4.91 -2.57 15.43
N LYS A 277 5.27 -3.82 15.68
CA LYS A 277 4.85 -4.57 16.86
C LYS A 277 5.38 -3.95 18.14
N GLU A 278 6.66 -3.64 18.21
CA GLU A 278 7.30 -3.06 19.40
C GLU A 278 6.78 -1.66 19.73
N ILE A 279 6.61 -0.77 18.73
CA ILE A 279 6.26 0.63 18.95
C ILE A 279 4.76 0.81 19.19
N ILE A 280 3.91 0.13 18.42
CA ILE A 280 2.47 0.36 18.46
C ILE A 280 1.64 -0.86 18.83
N GLY A 281 2.27 -2.02 19.03
CA GLY A 281 1.59 -3.24 19.44
C GLY A 281 0.78 -3.92 18.32
N PHE A 282 1.06 -3.57 17.06
CA PHE A 282 0.39 -4.21 15.92
C PHE A 282 1.16 -5.43 15.45
N GLU A 283 0.46 -6.53 15.25
CA GLU A 283 0.99 -7.79 14.70
C GLU A 283 0.04 -8.33 13.63
N THR A 284 0.60 -8.79 12.52
CA THR A 284 -0.16 -9.45 11.45
C THR A 284 -0.65 -10.83 11.90
N LYS A 285 -1.83 -11.25 11.41
CA LYS A 285 -2.52 -12.47 11.85
C LYS A 285 -2.76 -13.48 10.73
N PHE A 286 -2.81 -13.02 9.48
CA PHE A 286 -3.20 -13.82 8.32
C PHE A 286 -2.06 -14.09 7.37
#